data_13c5971b01b3bd84e6b0fe6b5d17b432
#
_entry.id   13c5971b01b3bd84e6b0fe6b5d17b432
#
_cell.length_a   1.000
_cell.length_b   1.000
_cell.length_c   1.000
_cell.angle_alpha   90.00
_cell.angle_beta   90.00
_cell.angle_gamma   90.00
#
_symmetry.space_group_name_H-M   'P 1'
#
loop_
_entity.id
_entity.type
_entity.pdbx_description
1 polymer ?
#
loop_
_entity_poly.entity_id
_entity_poly.type
_entity_poly.pdbx_seq_one_letter_code
_entity_poly.pdbx_strand_id
1 'polypeptide(L)'
;MGRTDFNPEWYGAQAKVLTSNEDQMVVDYGCNGRGIVKSYKLFDGIQLCFLDFETDESMKAQKFNPDIIQVTHCQTGRYECEFTNHTVAYLPKGYFSIAATAYLPASFSFPLGKYYGVSLVIDRQALSEETRRIMQTIPINLDKIGATLGLETRWYVSDTPPQLQHLFLELYTAVEAETTGYFKIKALELLYHMEQLTRVNGCD
;
A
#
# COMPACT_ATOMS: atom_id res chain seq x y z
N MET A 1 4.84 23.55 15.27
CA MET A 1 5.23 23.15 13.90
C MET A 1 4.77 21.71 13.76
N GLY A 2 3.60 21.48 13.15
CA GLY A 2 3.00 20.15 13.02
C GLY A 2 3.93 19.25 12.20
N ARG A 3 4.23 18.08 12.70
CA ARG A 3 4.92 17.03 11.96
C ARG A 3 3.98 16.63 10.81
N THR A 4 4.36 16.96 9.58
CA THR A 4 3.69 16.36 8.41
C THR A 4 4.03 14.88 8.43
N ASP A 5 3.03 14.02 8.60
CA ASP A 5 3.22 12.57 8.68
C ASP A 5 3.57 11.95 7.32
N PHE A 6 3.58 12.76 6.25
CA PHE A 6 4.10 12.34 4.96
C PHE A 6 5.62 12.44 4.95
N ASN A 7 6.28 11.33 4.65
CA ASN A 7 7.73 11.29 4.50
C ASN A 7 8.10 11.16 3.01
N PRO A 8 8.51 12.28 2.34
CA PRO A 8 8.91 12.25 0.94
C PRO A 8 10.10 11.34 0.66
N GLU A 9 10.95 11.07 1.66
CA GLU A 9 12.11 10.19 1.54
C GLU A 9 11.73 8.74 1.19
N TRP A 10 10.47 8.33 1.46
CA TRP A 10 9.97 7.02 1.07
C TRP A 10 9.94 6.80 -0.44
N TYR A 11 9.89 7.88 -1.22
CA TYR A 11 9.83 7.82 -2.68
C TYR A 11 11.22 7.93 -3.34
N GLY A 12 12.29 8.14 -2.54
CA GLY A 12 13.66 8.22 -3.02
C GLY A 12 14.12 9.64 -3.38
N ALA A 13 15.42 9.79 -3.58
CA ALA A 13 16.06 11.10 -3.78
C ALA A 13 15.66 11.80 -5.09
N GLN A 14 15.19 11.06 -6.10
CA GLN A 14 14.70 11.60 -7.38
C GLN A 14 13.26 12.10 -7.30
N ALA A 15 12.51 11.69 -6.27
CA ALA A 15 11.11 12.05 -6.14
C ALA A 15 10.94 13.54 -5.81
N LYS A 16 9.93 14.15 -6.41
CA LYS A 16 9.61 15.57 -6.25
C LYS A 16 8.18 15.72 -5.72
N VAL A 17 8.04 16.40 -4.59
CA VAL A 17 6.71 16.79 -4.08
C VAL A 17 6.14 17.87 -4.98
N LEU A 18 4.99 17.59 -5.60
CA LEU A 18 4.25 18.54 -6.44
C LEU A 18 3.32 19.40 -5.61
N THR A 19 2.56 18.77 -4.71
CA THR A 19 1.67 19.44 -3.75
C THR A 19 1.67 18.69 -2.42
N SER A 20 1.49 19.42 -1.32
CA SER A 20 1.34 18.82 0.01
C SER A 20 0.51 19.74 0.90
N ASN A 21 -0.43 19.16 1.64
CA ASN A 21 -1.19 19.80 2.72
C ASN A 21 -1.30 18.83 3.91
N GLU A 22 -2.17 19.09 4.89
CA GLU A 22 -2.33 18.24 6.08
C GLU A 22 -2.86 16.85 5.76
N ASP A 23 -3.72 16.72 4.73
CA ASP A 23 -4.46 15.50 4.42
C ASP A 23 -3.95 14.78 3.16
N GLN A 24 -3.20 15.47 2.29
CA GLN A 24 -2.82 14.95 0.99
C GLN A 24 -1.40 15.37 0.60
N MET A 25 -0.70 14.46 -0.09
CA MET A 25 0.56 14.73 -0.76
C MET A 25 0.54 14.10 -2.17
N VAL A 26 0.98 14.87 -3.16
CA VAL A 26 1.19 14.38 -4.52
C VAL A 26 2.67 14.44 -4.86
N VAL A 27 3.20 13.32 -5.31
CA VAL A 27 4.61 13.14 -5.62
C VAL A 27 4.77 12.72 -7.08
N ASP A 28 5.67 13.38 -7.80
CA ASP A 28 6.27 12.88 -9.02
C ASP A 28 7.47 11.98 -8.61
N TYR A 29 7.41 10.72 -8.99
CA TYR A 29 8.41 9.72 -8.59
C TYR A 29 9.78 9.93 -9.27
N GLY A 30 9.82 10.74 -10.36
CA GLY A 30 11.06 11.06 -11.07
C GLY A 30 11.60 9.91 -11.92
N CYS A 31 10.74 9.02 -12.41
CA CYS A 31 11.11 7.97 -13.38
C CYS A 31 11.11 8.52 -14.82
N ASN A 32 11.72 7.75 -15.74
CA ASN A 32 11.62 8.03 -17.17
C ASN A 32 10.18 7.76 -17.64
N GLY A 33 9.46 8.82 -18.01
CA GLY A 33 8.03 8.78 -18.30
C GLY A 33 7.19 9.45 -17.21
N ARG A 34 6.08 8.86 -16.82
CA ARG A 34 5.18 9.37 -15.80
C ARG A 34 5.14 8.44 -14.59
N GLY A 35 5.28 9.01 -13.40
CA GLY A 35 5.14 8.28 -12.15
C GLY A 35 4.54 9.19 -11.08
N ILE A 36 3.20 9.16 -10.92
CA ILE A 36 2.49 10.01 -9.96
C ILE A 36 1.95 9.16 -8.82
N VAL A 37 2.23 9.58 -7.61
CA VAL A 37 1.66 8.99 -6.40
C VAL A 37 0.86 10.06 -5.67
N LYS A 38 -0.45 9.80 -5.49
CA LYS A 38 -1.33 10.61 -4.64
C LYS A 38 -1.53 9.89 -3.32
N SER A 39 -1.08 10.48 -2.23
CA SER A 39 -1.18 9.92 -0.87
C SER A 39 -2.16 10.73 -0.03
N TYR A 40 -3.06 10.04 0.66
CA TYR A 40 -4.04 10.60 1.58
C TYR A 40 -3.74 10.10 3.00
N LYS A 41 -3.56 11.02 3.95
CA LYS A 41 -3.47 10.69 5.36
C LYS A 41 -4.85 10.35 5.89
N LEU A 42 -5.01 9.12 6.36
CA LEU A 42 -6.30 8.65 6.90
C LEU A 42 -6.34 8.75 8.42
N PHE A 43 -5.32 8.20 9.04
CA PHE A 43 -5.09 8.21 10.49
C PHE A 43 -3.59 8.38 10.74
N ASP A 44 -3.20 8.68 11.97
CA ASP A 44 -1.79 8.67 12.30
C ASP A 44 -1.23 7.26 12.07
N GLY A 45 -0.20 7.18 11.23
CA GLY A 45 0.41 5.93 10.81
C GLY A 45 -0.33 5.19 9.68
N ILE A 46 -1.44 5.69 9.13
CA ILE A 46 -2.17 5.04 8.03
C ILE A 46 -2.40 5.99 6.87
N GLN A 47 -1.94 5.60 5.67
CA GLN A 47 -2.07 6.34 4.43
C GLN A 47 -2.67 5.46 3.34
N LEU A 48 -3.45 6.09 2.45
CA LEU A 48 -3.93 5.50 1.20
C LEU A 48 -3.22 6.16 0.03
N CYS A 49 -2.57 5.37 -0.82
CA CYS A 49 -1.78 5.86 -1.94
C CYS A 49 -2.34 5.33 -3.26
N PHE A 50 -2.65 6.22 -4.20
CA PHE A 50 -2.95 5.85 -5.59
C PHE A 50 -1.67 6.02 -6.42
N LEU A 51 -1.33 4.97 -7.16
CA LEU A 51 -0.11 4.87 -7.95
C LEU A 51 -0.49 4.86 -9.43
N ASP A 52 0.03 5.82 -10.20
CA ASP A 52 -0.23 5.96 -11.63
C ASP A 52 1.11 6.11 -12.37
N PHE A 53 1.54 5.06 -13.05
CA PHE A 53 2.82 4.97 -13.74
C PHE A 53 2.64 4.65 -15.22
N GLU A 54 3.40 5.37 -16.05
CA GLU A 54 3.64 5.08 -17.47
C GLU A 54 5.15 5.14 -17.68
N THR A 55 5.82 3.99 -17.49
CA THR A 55 7.28 3.87 -17.58
C THR A 55 7.68 2.42 -17.82
N ASP A 56 8.77 2.19 -18.51
CA ASP A 56 9.44 0.90 -18.71
C ASP A 56 10.70 0.76 -17.84
N GLU A 57 10.99 1.78 -17.02
CA GLU A 57 12.16 1.79 -16.16
C GLU A 57 12.03 0.81 -15.00
N SER A 58 13.12 0.09 -14.70
CA SER A 58 13.23 -0.66 -13.44
C SER A 58 13.75 0.27 -12.34
N MET A 59 13.00 0.36 -11.26
CA MET A 59 13.28 1.26 -10.15
C MET A 59 13.85 0.50 -8.96
N LYS A 60 14.83 1.09 -8.29
CA LYS A 60 15.34 0.54 -7.03
C LYS A 60 14.34 0.79 -5.91
N ALA A 61 14.01 -0.26 -5.17
CA ALA A 61 13.21 -0.11 -3.98
C ALA A 61 13.99 0.66 -2.89
N GLN A 62 13.31 1.57 -2.20
CA GLN A 62 13.91 2.29 -1.09
C GLN A 62 13.95 1.39 0.14
N LYS A 63 15.03 1.50 0.93
CA LYS A 63 15.11 0.83 2.23
C LYS A 63 14.38 1.70 3.25
N PHE A 64 13.36 1.14 3.84
CA PHE A 64 12.61 1.80 4.91
C PHE A 64 13.11 1.36 6.29
N ASN A 65 13.19 2.31 7.23
CA ASN A 65 13.37 2.02 8.64
C ASN A 65 12.04 1.76 9.39
N PRO A 66 10.88 2.31 8.96
CA PRO A 66 9.63 2.08 9.66
C PRO A 66 9.15 0.63 9.48
N ASP A 67 8.38 0.17 10.46
CA ASP A 67 7.75 -1.14 10.48
C ASP A 67 6.41 -1.08 9.72
N ILE A 68 6.48 -1.22 8.41
CA ILE A 68 5.34 -1.06 7.50
C ILE A 68 4.69 -2.41 7.17
N ILE A 69 3.36 -2.40 7.16
CA ILE A 69 2.53 -3.35 6.42
C ILE A 69 1.86 -2.58 5.29
N GLN A 70 1.90 -3.15 4.08
CA GLN A 70 1.33 -2.56 2.89
C GLN A 70 0.39 -3.54 2.21
N VAL A 71 -0.85 -3.10 1.95
CA VAL A 71 -1.84 -3.84 1.15
C VAL A 71 -1.96 -3.14 -0.19
N THR A 72 -1.64 -3.82 -1.29
CA THR A 72 -1.64 -3.24 -2.63
C THR A 72 -2.58 -4.02 -3.55
N HIS A 73 -3.42 -3.30 -4.33
CA HIS A 73 -4.24 -3.87 -5.39
C HIS A 73 -3.83 -3.30 -6.74
N CYS A 74 -3.77 -4.16 -7.76
CA CYS A 74 -3.46 -3.79 -9.14
C CYS A 74 -4.76 -3.70 -9.97
N GLN A 75 -5.13 -2.49 -10.39
CA GLN A 75 -6.27 -2.28 -11.28
C GLN A 75 -5.90 -2.45 -12.75
N THR A 76 -4.72 -1.96 -13.14
CA THR A 76 -4.25 -2.00 -14.54
C THR A 76 -2.75 -2.26 -14.58
N GLY A 77 -2.34 -3.03 -15.58
CA GLY A 77 -0.92 -3.35 -15.76
C GLY A 77 -0.48 -4.57 -14.96
N ARG A 78 0.80 -4.58 -14.61
CA ARG A 78 1.45 -5.59 -13.76
C ARG A 78 2.60 -4.93 -13.01
N TYR A 79 2.67 -5.18 -11.72
CA TYR A 79 3.79 -4.79 -10.87
C TYR A 79 4.69 -6.00 -10.67
N GLU A 80 5.97 -5.89 -10.97
CA GLU A 80 6.98 -6.93 -10.75
C GLU A 80 7.99 -6.48 -9.72
N CYS A 81 8.38 -7.41 -8.83
CA CYS A 81 9.41 -7.21 -7.82
C CYS A 81 10.52 -8.24 -8.00
N GLU A 82 11.77 -7.79 -7.92
CA GLU A 82 12.93 -8.66 -7.76
C GLU A 82 13.45 -8.55 -6.33
N PHE A 83 13.62 -9.68 -5.66
CA PHE A 83 14.14 -9.77 -4.30
C PHE A 83 15.64 -10.03 -4.28
N THR A 84 16.30 -9.81 -3.14
CA THR A 84 17.76 -9.95 -2.98
C THR A 84 18.27 -11.37 -3.25
N ASN A 85 17.42 -12.38 -3.15
CA ASN A 85 17.71 -13.77 -3.49
C ASN A 85 17.48 -14.10 -4.99
N HIS A 86 17.30 -13.09 -5.85
CA HIS A 86 16.98 -13.19 -7.27
C HIS A 86 15.65 -13.88 -7.59
N THR A 87 14.76 -14.06 -6.61
CA THR A 87 13.39 -14.47 -6.92
C THR A 87 12.62 -13.27 -7.46
N VAL A 88 11.78 -13.54 -8.47
CA VAL A 88 10.86 -12.57 -9.05
C VAL A 88 9.45 -12.95 -8.65
N ALA A 89 8.69 -11.96 -8.18
CA ALA A 89 7.26 -12.11 -7.95
C ALA A 89 6.53 -10.95 -8.62
N TYR A 90 5.26 -11.16 -8.95
CA TYR A 90 4.46 -10.17 -9.65
C TYR A 90 3.04 -10.09 -9.12
N LEU A 91 2.48 -8.89 -9.21
CA LEU A 91 1.10 -8.59 -8.89
C LEU A 91 0.37 -8.24 -10.20
N PRO A 92 -0.43 -9.16 -10.76
CA PRO A 92 -1.14 -8.92 -12.01
C PRO A 92 -2.44 -8.14 -11.75
N LYS A 93 -3.03 -7.64 -12.83
CA LYS A 93 -4.36 -7.00 -12.81
C LYS A 93 -5.40 -7.87 -12.10
N GLY A 94 -6.17 -7.27 -11.19
CA GLY A 94 -7.23 -7.93 -10.43
C GLY A 94 -6.75 -8.74 -9.24
N TYR A 95 -5.46 -8.67 -8.92
CA TYR A 95 -4.87 -9.30 -7.74
C TYR A 95 -4.55 -8.24 -6.68
N PHE A 96 -4.44 -8.70 -5.44
CA PHE A 96 -3.92 -7.91 -4.34
C PHE A 96 -2.73 -8.61 -3.69
N SER A 97 -1.93 -7.82 -3.00
CA SER A 97 -0.78 -8.32 -2.23
C SER A 97 -0.76 -7.70 -0.84
N ILE A 98 -0.12 -8.40 0.08
CA ILE A 98 0.23 -7.89 1.41
C ILE A 98 1.73 -8.10 1.59
N ALA A 99 2.43 -7.05 1.96
CA ALA A 99 3.87 -7.03 2.20
C ALA A 99 4.20 -6.42 3.55
N ALA A 100 5.32 -6.80 4.13
CA ALA A 100 5.90 -6.14 5.31
C ALA A 100 7.34 -5.71 5.03
N THR A 101 7.83 -4.73 5.80
CA THR A 101 9.20 -4.20 5.68
C THR A 101 10.26 -5.28 5.86
N ALA A 102 9.94 -6.35 6.59
CA ALA A 102 10.85 -7.48 6.80
C ALA A 102 11.21 -8.22 5.49
N TYR A 103 10.34 -8.17 4.48
CA TYR A 103 10.53 -8.83 3.19
C TYR A 103 10.22 -7.85 2.04
N LEU A 104 11.16 -6.93 1.78
CA LEU A 104 11.06 -5.93 0.71
C LEU A 104 11.84 -6.36 -0.53
N PRO A 105 11.35 -5.99 -1.73
CA PRO A 105 12.10 -6.19 -2.97
C PRO A 105 13.36 -5.31 -3.01
N ALA A 106 14.34 -5.72 -3.81
CA ALA A 106 15.51 -4.93 -4.15
C ALA A 106 15.20 -3.90 -5.25
N SER A 107 14.35 -4.31 -6.20
CA SER A 107 13.89 -3.47 -7.30
C SER A 107 12.46 -3.83 -7.71
N PHE A 108 11.83 -2.93 -8.43
CA PHE A 108 10.50 -3.15 -9.01
C PHE A 108 10.36 -2.49 -10.37
N SER A 109 9.43 -2.99 -11.18
CA SER A 109 9.15 -2.48 -12.51
C SER A 109 7.70 -2.69 -12.93
N PHE A 110 7.32 -2.04 -14.03
CA PHE A 110 6.02 -2.18 -14.67
C PHE A 110 6.21 -2.69 -16.11
N PRO A 111 6.40 -4.00 -16.31
CA PRO A 111 6.87 -4.56 -17.59
C PRO A 111 5.88 -4.38 -18.76
N LEU A 112 4.64 -3.97 -18.48
CA LEU A 112 3.66 -3.62 -19.50
C LEU A 112 3.68 -2.11 -19.84
N GLY A 113 4.67 -1.36 -19.35
CA GLY A 113 4.83 0.08 -19.56
C GLY A 113 3.77 0.94 -18.87
N LYS A 114 2.79 0.33 -18.18
CA LYS A 114 1.68 1.00 -17.54
C LYS A 114 1.23 0.27 -16.28
N TYR A 115 0.98 1.04 -15.21
CA TYR A 115 0.47 0.52 -13.96
C TYR A 115 -0.46 1.52 -13.29
N TYR A 116 -1.63 1.06 -12.86
CA TYR A 116 -2.50 1.82 -11.98
C TYR A 116 -2.96 0.93 -10.83
N GLY A 117 -2.77 1.40 -9.61
CA GLY A 117 -3.06 0.64 -8.40
C GLY A 117 -3.31 1.51 -7.19
N VAL A 118 -3.77 0.89 -6.11
CA VAL A 118 -3.97 1.52 -4.81
C VAL A 118 -3.25 0.72 -3.73
N SER A 119 -2.63 1.43 -2.79
CA SER A 119 -1.93 0.85 -1.64
C SER A 119 -2.42 1.47 -0.34
N LEU A 120 -2.82 0.65 0.62
CA LEU A 120 -2.97 1.05 2.02
C LEU A 120 -1.64 0.77 2.73
N VAL A 121 -1.01 1.80 3.25
CA VAL A 121 0.29 1.76 3.93
C VAL A 121 0.07 2.02 5.40
N ILE A 122 0.57 1.13 6.26
CA ILE A 122 0.43 1.20 7.72
C ILE A 122 1.81 1.18 8.32
N ASP A 123 2.24 2.30 8.89
CA ASP A 123 3.44 2.39 9.73
C ASP A 123 3.07 2.08 11.17
N ARG A 124 3.41 0.86 11.62
CA ARG A 124 3.06 0.38 12.97
C ARG A 124 3.70 1.21 14.09
N GLN A 125 4.84 1.85 13.83
CA GLN A 125 5.54 2.70 14.79
C GLN A 125 4.90 4.08 14.89
N ALA A 126 4.28 4.57 13.82
CA ALA A 126 3.62 5.87 13.76
C ALA A 126 2.15 5.84 14.19
N LEU A 127 1.57 4.67 14.48
CA LEU A 127 0.19 4.56 14.97
C LEU A 127 0.03 5.29 16.29
N SER A 128 -0.85 6.31 16.32
CA SER A 128 -1.24 6.98 17.57
C SER A 128 -2.09 6.08 18.47
N GLU A 129 -2.19 6.44 19.73
CA GLU A 129 -3.07 5.74 20.68
C GLU A 129 -4.54 5.77 20.24
N GLU A 130 -4.97 6.88 19.63
CA GLU A 130 -6.32 7.00 19.08
C GLU A 130 -6.54 6.03 17.91
N THR A 131 -5.60 5.95 16.96
CA THR A 131 -5.67 5.00 15.85
C THR A 131 -5.72 3.57 16.36
N ARG A 132 -4.90 3.23 17.35
CA ARG A 132 -4.90 1.89 17.97
C ARG A 132 -6.25 1.56 18.62
N ARG A 133 -6.88 2.52 19.32
CA ARG A 133 -8.21 2.34 19.90
C ARG A 133 -9.29 2.08 18.85
N ILE A 134 -9.27 2.83 17.75
CA ILE A 134 -10.18 2.59 16.61
C ILE A 134 -10.01 1.16 16.09
N MET A 135 -8.79 0.71 15.88
CA MET A 135 -8.49 -0.65 15.40
C MET A 135 -8.91 -1.74 16.41
N GLN A 136 -8.87 -1.45 17.71
CA GLN A 136 -9.33 -2.39 18.74
C GLN A 136 -10.86 -2.54 18.81
N THR A 137 -11.61 -1.48 18.47
CA THR A 137 -13.09 -1.55 18.42
C THR A 137 -13.58 -2.39 17.23
N ILE A 138 -12.77 -2.44 16.16
CA ILE A 138 -12.93 -3.34 15.03
C ILE A 138 -11.85 -4.42 15.24
N PRO A 139 -12.15 -5.72 15.33
CA PRO A 139 -11.16 -6.73 15.74
C PRO A 139 -10.05 -6.92 14.70
N ILE A 140 -9.20 -5.89 14.56
CA ILE A 140 -8.05 -5.84 13.65
C ILE A 140 -6.78 -6.07 14.45
N ASN A 141 -6.03 -7.12 14.10
CA ASN A 141 -4.75 -7.46 14.71
C ASN A 141 -3.68 -7.59 13.62
N LEU A 142 -2.87 -6.54 13.44
CA LEU A 142 -1.82 -6.50 12.43
C LEU A 142 -0.73 -7.55 12.64
N ASP A 143 -0.38 -7.87 13.88
CA ASP A 143 0.63 -8.88 14.20
C ASP A 143 0.14 -10.27 13.81
N LYS A 144 -1.13 -10.57 14.08
CA LYS A 144 -1.77 -11.81 13.66
C LYS A 144 -1.83 -11.91 12.14
N ILE A 145 -2.20 -10.84 11.43
CA ILE A 145 -2.19 -10.79 9.97
C ILE A 145 -0.78 -11.12 9.45
N GLY A 146 0.25 -10.46 9.99
CA GLY A 146 1.64 -10.67 9.61
C GLY A 146 2.10 -12.11 9.82
N ALA A 147 1.84 -12.67 11.01
CA ALA A 147 2.24 -14.03 11.37
C ALA A 147 1.51 -15.09 10.53
N THR A 148 0.17 -14.99 10.40
CA THR A 148 -0.63 -15.99 9.68
C THR A 148 -0.30 -16.02 8.18
N LEU A 149 -0.02 -14.84 7.57
CA LEU A 149 0.33 -14.74 6.16
C LEU A 149 1.83 -14.92 5.90
N GLY A 150 2.65 -15.07 6.93
CA GLY A 150 4.09 -15.28 6.82
C GLY A 150 4.85 -14.09 6.23
N LEU A 151 4.42 -12.85 6.53
CA LEU A 151 4.95 -11.65 5.88
C LEU A 151 6.41 -11.32 6.22
N GLU A 152 7.02 -12.00 7.20
CA GLU A 152 8.44 -11.88 7.52
C GLU A 152 9.33 -12.54 6.47
N THR A 153 8.80 -13.54 5.74
CA THR A 153 9.59 -14.39 4.84
C THR A 153 9.04 -14.45 3.42
N ARG A 154 7.89 -13.85 3.18
CA ARG A 154 7.25 -13.87 1.86
C ARG A 154 6.41 -12.63 1.58
N TRP A 155 6.25 -12.35 0.31
CA TRP A 155 5.24 -11.44 -0.22
C TRP A 155 3.97 -12.25 -0.49
N TYR A 156 2.87 -11.93 0.22
CA TYR A 156 1.59 -12.59 0.00
C TYR A 156 0.90 -11.98 -1.23
N VAL A 157 0.55 -12.80 -2.20
CA VAL A 157 -0.19 -12.40 -3.42
C VAL A 157 -1.33 -13.37 -3.64
N SER A 158 -2.52 -12.85 -3.92
CA SER A 158 -3.73 -13.65 -4.21
C SER A 158 -4.63 -12.91 -5.20
N ASP A 159 -5.48 -13.66 -5.90
CA ASP A 159 -6.61 -13.07 -6.60
C ASP A 159 -7.53 -12.34 -5.60
N THR A 160 -8.16 -11.28 -6.10
CA THR A 160 -9.00 -10.44 -5.24
C THR A 160 -10.39 -11.06 -5.09
N PRO A 161 -10.78 -11.50 -3.88
CA PRO A 161 -12.11 -12.07 -3.67
C PRO A 161 -13.22 -11.01 -3.88
N PRO A 162 -14.46 -11.42 -4.19
CA PRO A 162 -15.55 -10.51 -4.59
C PRO A 162 -15.78 -9.34 -3.63
N GLN A 163 -15.68 -9.57 -2.32
CA GLN A 163 -15.86 -8.54 -1.30
C GLN A 163 -14.81 -7.43 -1.42
N LEU A 164 -13.55 -7.82 -1.67
CA LEU A 164 -12.45 -6.88 -1.86
C LEU A 164 -12.47 -6.23 -3.24
N GLN A 165 -12.94 -6.93 -4.29
CA GLN A 165 -13.13 -6.34 -5.63
C GLN A 165 -14.06 -5.15 -5.56
N HIS A 166 -15.20 -5.29 -4.86
CA HIS A 166 -16.16 -4.20 -4.69
C HIS A 166 -15.54 -3.01 -3.94
N LEU A 167 -14.84 -3.28 -2.83
CA LEU A 167 -14.16 -2.26 -2.04
C LEU A 167 -13.12 -1.48 -2.86
N PHE A 168 -12.26 -2.19 -3.60
CA PHE A 168 -11.26 -1.53 -4.43
C PHE A 168 -11.90 -0.72 -5.56
N LEU A 169 -12.97 -1.22 -6.19
CA LEU A 169 -13.71 -0.47 -7.21
C LEU A 169 -14.24 0.86 -6.64
N GLU A 170 -14.80 0.85 -5.43
CA GLU A 170 -15.28 2.04 -4.75
C GLU A 170 -14.15 3.03 -4.45
N LEU A 171 -12.97 2.55 -4.00
CA LEU A 171 -11.79 3.40 -3.80
C LEU A 171 -11.36 4.10 -5.09
N TYR A 172 -11.28 3.37 -6.21
CA TYR A 172 -10.91 3.95 -7.50
C TYR A 172 -11.93 4.96 -8.02
N THR A 173 -13.22 4.73 -7.77
CA THR A 173 -14.28 5.65 -8.16
C THR A 173 -14.29 6.92 -7.30
N ALA A 174 -13.95 6.80 -6.02
CA ALA A 174 -13.98 7.91 -5.08
C ALA A 174 -12.75 8.84 -5.16
N VAL A 175 -11.68 8.45 -5.87
CA VAL A 175 -10.42 9.23 -5.91
C VAL A 175 -10.60 10.63 -6.47
N GLU A 176 -11.53 10.83 -7.41
CA GLU A 176 -11.82 12.13 -8.00
C GLU A 176 -12.62 13.05 -7.06
N ALA A 177 -13.40 12.47 -6.16
CA ALA A 177 -14.19 13.23 -5.18
C ALA A 177 -13.38 13.67 -3.96
N GLU A 178 -12.14 13.16 -3.79
CA GLU A 178 -11.15 13.50 -2.75
C GLU A 178 -11.72 13.50 -1.32
N THR A 179 -12.68 12.61 -1.03
CA THR A 179 -13.34 12.56 0.28
C THR A 179 -12.55 11.70 1.28
N THR A 180 -11.62 12.32 2.02
CA THR A 180 -10.78 11.65 3.03
C THR A 180 -11.62 10.86 4.05
N GLY A 181 -12.80 11.36 4.44
CA GLY A 181 -13.71 10.64 5.34
C GLY A 181 -14.18 9.29 4.79
N TYR A 182 -14.50 9.23 3.50
CA TYR A 182 -14.88 7.99 2.84
C TYR A 182 -13.71 7.00 2.78
N PHE A 183 -12.51 7.48 2.47
CA PHE A 183 -11.31 6.66 2.45
C PHE A 183 -10.99 6.06 3.83
N LYS A 184 -11.25 6.81 4.93
CA LYS A 184 -11.11 6.29 6.31
C LYS A 184 -12.00 5.08 6.55
N ILE A 185 -13.27 5.14 6.13
CA ILE A 185 -14.23 4.04 6.26
C ILE A 185 -13.74 2.83 5.46
N LYS A 186 -13.34 3.05 4.19
CA LYS A 186 -12.88 1.97 3.30
C LYS A 186 -11.56 1.34 3.75
N ALA A 187 -10.67 2.11 4.34
CA ALA A 187 -9.45 1.57 4.94
C ALA A 187 -9.74 0.63 6.12
N LEU A 188 -10.65 1.01 7.01
CA LEU A 188 -11.06 0.16 8.13
C LEU A 188 -11.79 -1.11 7.64
N GLU A 189 -12.63 -1.00 6.63
CA GLU A 189 -13.29 -2.13 5.97
C GLU A 189 -12.26 -3.08 5.34
N LEU A 190 -11.26 -2.54 4.63
CA LEU A 190 -10.17 -3.32 4.07
C LEU A 190 -9.40 -4.09 5.16
N LEU A 191 -9.03 -3.43 6.24
CA LEU A 191 -8.33 -4.05 7.36
C LEU A 191 -9.16 -5.13 8.05
N TYR A 192 -10.47 -4.92 8.20
CA TYR A 192 -11.38 -5.94 8.69
C TYR A 192 -11.38 -7.19 7.79
N HIS A 193 -11.43 -7.02 6.49
CA HIS A 193 -11.36 -8.14 5.55
C HIS A 193 -10.00 -8.86 5.60
N MET A 194 -8.89 -8.13 5.80
CA MET A 194 -7.57 -8.75 6.00
C MET A 194 -7.55 -9.64 7.25
N GLU A 195 -8.17 -9.21 8.34
CA GLU A 195 -8.32 -10.04 9.55
C GLU A 195 -9.16 -11.32 9.28
N GLN A 196 -10.20 -11.22 8.42
CA GLN A 196 -11.00 -12.42 8.06
C GLN A 196 -10.18 -13.42 7.23
N LEU A 197 -9.28 -12.95 6.34
CA LEU A 197 -8.40 -13.84 5.59
C LEU A 197 -7.53 -14.72 6.50
N THR A 198 -7.14 -14.21 7.68
CA THR A 198 -6.34 -14.99 8.63
C THR A 198 -7.12 -16.14 9.26
N ARG A 199 -8.45 -16.06 9.31
CA ARG A 199 -9.31 -17.11 9.86
C ARG A 199 -9.45 -18.28 8.89
N VAL A 200 -9.42 -18.01 7.58
CA VAL A 200 -9.52 -19.04 6.55
C VAL A 200 -8.17 -19.76 6.37
N ASN A 201 -7.06 -19.01 6.41
CA ASN A 201 -5.72 -19.57 6.22
C ASN A 201 -5.08 -20.14 7.50
N GLY A 202 -5.67 -19.95 8.66
CA GLY A 202 -5.18 -20.46 9.95
C GLY A 202 -5.86 -21.75 10.44
N CYS A 203 -6.63 -22.41 9.57
CA CYS A 203 -7.32 -23.67 9.87
C CYS A 203 -6.65 -24.92 9.28
N ASP A 204 -5.38 -24.82 8.80
CA ASP A 204 -4.58 -25.95 8.33
C ASP A 204 -3.57 -26.42 9.37
#